data_8349e7fcb5c4714be657187996c41791
#
_entry.id   8349e7fcb5c4714be657187996c41791
#
_cell.length_a   1.000
_cell.length_b   1.000
_cell.length_c   1.000
_cell.angle_alpha   90.00
_cell.angle_beta   90.00
_cell.angle_gamma   90.00
#
_symmetry.space_group_name_H-M   'P 1'
#
loop_
_entity.id
_entity.type
_entity.pdbx_description
1 polymer ?
#
loop_
_entity_poly.entity_id
_entity_poly.type
_entity_poly.pdbx_seq_one_letter_code
_entity_poly.pdbx_strand_id
1 'polypeptide(L)'
;QFVTVTGGEPLAQKACFDFLRQLSDLDYQVSIETGGAVSVKNIDPRIKIILDVKTPGSGEVESNDWNNLSFIKSNDEIKFVITNEEDYEWAKRIILNENLVKKGTILLSPVHGELDSDSLASWILRDNLPVRLQLQLHKIIWGNKKGV
;
A
#
# COMPACT_ATOMS: atom_id res chain seq x y z
N GLN A 1 17.32 11.24 -7.03
CA GLN A 1 16.08 11.09 -7.80
C GLN A 1 15.25 9.97 -7.20
N PHE A 2 13.90 10.09 -7.29
CA PHE A 2 12.97 9.07 -6.80
C PHE A 2 12.41 8.26 -7.95
N VAL A 3 12.29 6.95 -7.77
CA VAL A 3 11.66 6.02 -8.71
C VAL A 3 10.68 5.15 -7.94
N THR A 4 9.43 5.08 -8.42
CA THR A 4 8.44 4.12 -7.92
C THR A 4 8.19 3.07 -9.00
N VAL A 5 8.43 1.81 -8.67
CA VAL A 5 8.11 0.67 -9.53
C VAL A 5 6.72 0.16 -9.18
N THR A 6 5.83 0.16 -10.15
CA THR A 6 4.41 -0.19 -9.97
C THR A 6 3.84 -0.76 -11.27
N GLY A 7 2.55 -1.13 -11.25
CA GLY A 7 1.78 -1.59 -12.41
C GLY A 7 1.61 -3.10 -12.47
N GLY A 8 0.34 -3.56 -12.52
CA GLY A 8 -0.01 -4.96 -12.30
C GLY A 8 0.55 -5.47 -10.98
N GLU A 9 1.20 -6.65 -10.99
CA GLU A 9 2.02 -7.11 -9.87
C GLU A 9 3.49 -7.15 -10.33
N PRO A 10 4.32 -6.16 -9.95
CA PRO A 10 5.70 -6.06 -10.42
C PRO A 10 6.54 -7.30 -10.07
N LEU A 11 6.32 -7.87 -8.89
CA LEU A 11 7.08 -9.03 -8.40
C LEU A 11 6.75 -10.35 -9.10
N ALA A 12 5.66 -10.40 -9.90
CA ALA A 12 5.40 -11.53 -10.79
C ALA A 12 6.46 -11.66 -11.88
N GLN A 13 7.16 -10.57 -12.19
CA GLN A 13 8.29 -10.56 -13.11
C GLN A 13 9.59 -10.79 -12.35
N LYS A 14 10.22 -11.95 -12.51
CA LYS A 14 11.47 -12.31 -11.81
C LYS A 14 12.60 -11.28 -12.00
N ALA A 15 12.66 -10.64 -13.17
CA ALA A 15 13.64 -9.60 -13.47
C ALA A 15 13.45 -8.32 -12.62
N CYS A 16 12.28 -8.13 -11.99
CA CYS A 16 11.99 -6.97 -11.16
C CYS A 16 12.95 -6.87 -9.97
N PHE A 17 13.31 -7.97 -9.32
CA PHE A 17 14.24 -7.97 -8.18
C PHE A 17 15.62 -7.43 -8.56
N ASP A 18 16.15 -7.86 -9.71
CA ASP A 18 17.45 -7.38 -10.21
C ASP A 18 17.36 -5.92 -10.67
N PHE A 19 16.25 -5.54 -11.29
CA PHE A 19 16.00 -4.16 -11.72
C PHE A 19 15.96 -3.18 -10.54
N LEU A 20 15.24 -3.53 -9.48
CA LEU A 20 15.19 -2.74 -8.25
C LEU A 20 16.58 -2.53 -7.65
N ARG A 21 17.39 -3.61 -7.58
CA ARG A 21 18.76 -3.54 -7.09
C ARG A 21 19.62 -2.62 -7.94
N GLN A 22 19.58 -2.76 -9.28
CA GLN A 22 20.35 -1.92 -10.21
C GLN A 22 20.00 -0.44 -10.07
N LEU A 23 18.72 -0.10 -9.89
CA LEU A 23 18.32 1.29 -9.64
C LEU A 23 18.93 1.83 -8.34
N SER A 24 18.96 1.02 -7.27
CA SER A 24 19.58 1.42 -6.01
C SER A 24 21.10 1.52 -6.12
N ASP A 25 21.74 0.68 -6.94
CA ASP A 25 23.19 0.74 -7.21
C ASP A 25 23.57 2.00 -8.01
N LEU A 26 22.62 2.61 -8.71
CA LEU A 26 22.72 3.88 -9.40
C LEU A 26 22.30 5.09 -8.53
N ASP A 27 22.21 4.92 -7.21
CA ASP A 27 21.86 5.95 -6.22
C ASP A 27 20.44 6.54 -6.38
N TYR A 28 19.51 5.82 -7.03
CA TYR A 28 18.10 6.19 -6.99
C TYR A 28 17.48 5.82 -5.63
N GLN A 29 16.60 6.66 -5.12
CA GLN A 29 15.70 6.30 -4.02
C GLN A 29 14.51 5.55 -4.62
N VAL A 30 14.44 4.25 -4.35
CA VAL A 30 13.49 3.36 -5.02
C VAL A 30 12.40 2.91 -4.06
N SER A 31 11.17 2.97 -4.53
CA SER A 31 10.02 2.32 -3.90
C SER A 31 9.36 1.32 -4.85
N ILE A 32 8.70 0.33 -4.30
CA ILE A 32 7.86 -0.62 -5.04
C ILE A 32 6.46 -0.64 -4.44
N GLU A 33 5.43 -0.54 -5.29
CA GLU A 33 4.05 -0.85 -4.93
C GLU A 33 3.71 -2.27 -5.36
N THR A 34 3.32 -3.13 -4.42
CA THR A 34 2.95 -4.53 -4.67
C THR A 34 1.66 -4.87 -3.95
N GLY A 35 0.79 -5.66 -4.60
CA GLY A 35 -0.42 -6.20 -4.00
C GLY A 35 -0.18 -7.31 -2.97
N GLY A 36 1.08 -7.73 -2.79
CA GLY A 36 1.47 -8.69 -1.77
C GLY A 36 1.05 -10.14 -2.06
N ALA A 37 0.61 -10.46 -3.27
CA ALA A 37 0.38 -11.85 -3.70
C ALA A 37 1.69 -12.62 -3.91
N VAL A 38 2.81 -11.91 -4.07
CA VAL A 38 4.16 -12.48 -4.21
C VAL A 38 5.00 -12.09 -3.00
N SER A 39 5.87 -13.01 -2.55
CA SER A 39 6.71 -12.76 -1.37
C SER A 39 7.69 -11.60 -1.58
N VAL A 40 7.70 -10.66 -0.64
CA VAL A 40 8.62 -9.51 -0.62
C VAL A 40 9.97 -9.84 0.02
N LYS A 41 10.17 -11.05 0.52
CA LYS A 41 11.35 -11.51 1.27
C LYS A 41 12.69 -11.20 0.59
N ASN A 42 12.73 -11.30 -0.74
CA ASN A 42 13.97 -11.17 -1.51
C ASN A 42 14.19 -9.77 -2.10
N ILE A 43 13.37 -8.79 -1.73
CA ILE A 43 13.57 -7.40 -2.14
C ILE A 43 14.82 -6.86 -1.42
N ASP A 44 15.66 -6.12 -2.17
CA ASP A 44 16.82 -5.44 -1.61
C ASP A 44 16.40 -4.52 -0.44
N PRO A 45 17.05 -4.58 0.73
CA PRO A 45 16.64 -3.84 1.92
C PRO A 45 16.65 -2.31 1.76
N ARG A 46 17.34 -1.78 0.77
CA ARG A 46 17.34 -0.34 0.43
C ARG A 46 16.02 0.12 -0.19
N ILE A 47 15.26 -0.80 -0.78
CA ILE A 47 13.99 -0.50 -1.43
C ILE A 47 12.90 -0.26 -0.38
N LYS A 48 12.16 0.83 -0.53
CA LYS A 48 10.96 1.09 0.26
C LYS A 48 9.80 0.27 -0.31
N ILE A 49 9.16 -0.54 0.53
CA ILE A 49 7.99 -1.34 0.15
C ILE A 49 6.72 -0.57 0.49
N ILE A 50 5.80 -0.48 -0.46
CA ILE A 50 4.42 -0.05 -0.27
C ILE A 50 3.56 -1.28 -0.52
N LEU A 51 3.15 -1.95 0.56
CA LEU A 51 2.36 -3.17 0.52
C LEU A 51 0.87 -2.80 0.48
N ASP A 52 0.21 -3.02 -0.65
CA ASP A 52 -1.22 -2.76 -0.86
C ASP A 52 -2.05 -3.97 -0.43
N VAL A 53 -2.50 -3.97 0.83
CA VAL A 53 -3.33 -5.04 1.40
C VAL A 53 -4.74 -4.93 0.85
N LYS A 54 -5.22 -6.00 0.22
CA LYS A 54 -6.53 -6.08 -0.40
C LYS A 54 -7.63 -6.24 0.64
N THR A 55 -8.61 -5.34 0.61
CA THR A 55 -9.79 -5.36 1.47
C THR A 55 -10.89 -6.25 0.87
N PRO A 56 -11.91 -6.67 1.65
CA PRO A 56 -13.03 -7.45 1.13
C PRO A 56 -13.73 -6.80 -0.06
N GLY A 57 -13.93 -5.48 -0.04
CA GLY A 57 -14.56 -4.73 -1.12
C GLY A 57 -13.80 -4.76 -2.45
N SER A 58 -12.50 -5.08 -2.43
CA SER A 58 -11.72 -5.29 -3.65
C SER A 58 -12.06 -6.60 -4.38
N GLY A 59 -12.68 -7.56 -3.70
CA GLY A 59 -12.89 -8.92 -4.21
C GLY A 59 -11.64 -9.80 -4.24
N GLU A 60 -10.47 -9.28 -3.81
CA GLU A 60 -9.16 -9.93 -3.92
C GLU A 60 -8.52 -10.23 -2.56
N VAL A 61 -9.30 -10.23 -1.48
CA VAL A 61 -8.78 -10.40 -0.10
C VAL A 61 -7.99 -11.69 0.10
N GLU A 62 -8.36 -12.77 -0.61
CA GLU A 62 -7.68 -14.07 -0.54
C GLU A 62 -6.28 -14.06 -1.19
N SER A 63 -5.96 -13.03 -1.99
CA SER A 63 -4.65 -12.89 -2.61
C SER A 63 -3.57 -12.38 -1.65
N ASN A 64 -3.94 -11.91 -0.45
CA ASN A 64 -2.99 -11.41 0.53
C ASN A 64 -2.09 -12.53 1.09
N ASP A 65 -0.80 -12.48 0.82
CA ASP A 65 0.18 -13.32 1.55
C ASP A 65 0.59 -12.62 2.85
N TRP A 66 -0.06 -13.00 3.95
CA TRP A 66 0.17 -12.43 5.29
C TRP A 66 1.60 -12.62 5.80
N ASN A 67 2.38 -13.57 5.26
CA ASN A 67 3.79 -13.75 5.61
C ASN A 67 4.61 -12.50 5.24
N ASN A 68 4.17 -11.71 4.27
CA ASN A 68 4.83 -10.47 3.86
C ASN A 68 4.94 -9.46 4.99
N LEU A 69 4.01 -9.46 5.95
CA LEU A 69 4.05 -8.58 7.12
C LEU A 69 5.29 -8.79 8.01
N SER A 70 5.92 -9.96 7.94
CA SER A 70 7.15 -10.27 8.69
C SER A 70 8.41 -9.62 8.08
N PHE A 71 8.33 -9.16 6.84
CA PHE A 71 9.44 -8.54 6.11
C PHE A 71 9.32 -7.01 6.00
N ILE A 72 8.22 -6.43 6.49
CA ILE A 72 8.01 -4.98 6.50
C ILE A 72 8.92 -4.31 7.52
N LYS A 73 9.57 -3.24 7.09
CA LYS A 73 10.49 -2.41 7.89
C LYS A 73 9.80 -1.10 8.32
N SER A 74 10.37 -0.43 9.30
CA SER A 74 9.81 0.80 9.88
C SER A 74 9.66 1.97 8.87
N ASN A 75 10.42 1.96 7.78
CA ASN A 75 10.34 2.95 6.70
C ASN A 75 9.41 2.54 5.55
N ASP A 76 8.87 1.30 5.58
CA ASP A 76 7.90 0.83 4.62
C ASP A 76 6.48 1.35 4.93
N GLU A 77 5.59 1.17 3.98
CA GLU A 77 4.19 1.56 4.09
C GLU A 77 3.28 0.36 3.86
N ILE A 78 2.19 0.28 4.65
CA ILE A 78 1.13 -0.70 4.48
C ILE A 78 -0.12 0.09 4.11
N LYS A 79 -0.63 -0.13 2.91
CA LYS A 79 -1.74 0.63 2.33
C LYS A 79 -2.99 -0.24 2.26
N PHE A 80 -4.12 0.34 2.64
CA PHE A 80 -5.45 -0.22 2.45
C PHE A 80 -6.26 0.73 1.61
N VAL A 81 -6.86 0.23 0.53
CA VAL A 81 -7.79 0.98 -0.31
C VAL A 81 -9.22 0.65 0.16
N ILE A 82 -9.93 1.67 0.62
CA ILE A 82 -11.21 1.55 1.33
C ILE A 82 -12.35 1.94 0.40
N THR A 83 -13.29 1.03 0.21
CA THR A 83 -14.48 1.23 -0.65
C THR A 83 -15.67 1.74 0.16
N ASN A 84 -15.83 1.26 1.40
CA ASN A 84 -16.98 1.51 2.27
C ASN A 84 -16.60 1.35 3.76
N GLU A 85 -17.57 1.55 4.66
CA GLU A 85 -17.33 1.42 6.11
C GLU A 85 -17.01 -0.02 6.54
N GLU A 86 -17.50 -1.04 5.83
CA GLU A 86 -17.19 -2.45 6.13
C GLU A 86 -15.69 -2.72 5.89
N ASP A 87 -15.13 -2.21 4.80
CA ASP A 87 -13.68 -2.28 4.51
C ASP A 87 -12.87 -1.55 5.58
N TYR A 88 -13.34 -0.36 6.00
CA TYR A 88 -12.68 0.39 7.06
C TYR A 88 -12.64 -0.38 8.37
N GLU A 89 -13.76 -0.93 8.82
CA GLU A 89 -13.84 -1.72 10.06
C GLU A 89 -13.00 -3.00 9.96
N TRP A 90 -12.96 -3.62 8.78
CA TRP A 90 -12.09 -4.79 8.54
C TRP A 90 -10.61 -4.39 8.64
N ALA A 91 -10.19 -3.33 7.93
CA ALA A 91 -8.81 -2.83 7.96
C ALA A 91 -8.39 -2.44 9.38
N LYS A 92 -9.27 -1.73 10.13
CA LYS A 92 -9.03 -1.37 11.53
C LYS A 92 -8.75 -2.60 12.40
N ARG A 93 -9.53 -3.68 12.26
CA ARG A 93 -9.29 -4.94 12.99
C ARG A 93 -7.92 -5.54 12.64
N ILE A 94 -7.55 -5.59 11.36
CA ILE A 94 -6.24 -6.11 10.93
C ILE A 94 -5.11 -5.25 11.49
N ILE A 95 -5.20 -3.93 11.39
CA ILE A 95 -4.20 -2.98 11.88
C ILE A 95 -3.92 -3.20 13.37
N LEU A 96 -4.99 -3.36 14.17
CA LEU A 96 -4.88 -3.52 15.62
C LEU A 96 -4.42 -4.93 16.02
N ASN A 97 -5.01 -5.98 15.43
CA ASN A 97 -4.70 -7.36 15.78
C ASN A 97 -3.25 -7.75 15.41
N GLU A 98 -2.79 -7.32 14.23
CA GLU A 98 -1.43 -7.58 13.75
C GLU A 98 -0.41 -6.54 14.23
N ASN A 99 -0.88 -5.54 15.00
CA ASN A 99 -0.05 -4.45 15.55
C ASN A 99 0.78 -3.74 14.45
N LEU A 100 0.15 -3.50 13.31
CA LEU A 100 0.81 -3.02 12.09
C LEU A 100 1.47 -1.65 12.27
N VAL A 101 0.95 -0.80 13.14
CA VAL A 101 1.53 0.51 13.46
C VAL A 101 2.96 0.46 14.01
N LYS A 102 3.38 -0.70 14.53
CA LYS A 102 4.77 -0.92 14.97
C LYS A 102 5.67 -1.43 13.84
N LYS A 103 5.09 -1.87 12.73
CA LYS A 103 5.85 -2.44 11.61
C LYS A 103 6.21 -1.37 10.58
N GLY A 104 5.29 -0.49 10.25
CA GLY A 104 5.49 0.55 9.24
C GLY A 104 4.42 1.63 9.31
N THR A 105 4.45 2.57 8.36
CA THR A 105 3.41 3.61 8.24
C THR A 105 2.16 3.02 7.60
N ILE A 106 1.01 3.18 8.26
CA ILE A 106 -0.26 2.72 7.72
C ILE A 106 -0.92 3.82 6.90
N LEU A 107 -1.36 3.49 5.69
CA LEU A 107 -2.06 4.39 4.79
C LEU A 107 -3.48 3.88 4.55
N LEU A 108 -4.48 4.72 4.76
CA LEU A 108 -5.86 4.47 4.34
C LEU A 108 -6.20 5.41 3.18
N SER A 109 -6.63 4.85 2.05
CA SER A 109 -6.94 5.59 0.83
C SER A 109 -8.37 5.30 0.39
N PRO A 110 -9.25 6.31 0.22
CA PRO A 110 -10.59 6.06 -0.29
C PRO A 110 -10.53 5.72 -1.78
N VAL A 111 -11.40 4.80 -2.22
CA VAL A 111 -11.63 4.57 -3.66
C VAL A 111 -12.26 5.81 -4.28
N HIS A 112 -11.59 6.36 -5.28
CA HIS A 112 -12.05 7.58 -5.94
C HIS A 112 -13.41 7.38 -6.63
N GLY A 113 -14.38 8.21 -6.25
CA GLY A 113 -15.75 8.17 -6.79
C GLY A 113 -16.69 7.16 -6.10
N GLU A 114 -16.21 6.38 -5.12
CA GLU A 114 -17.02 5.44 -4.34
C GLU A 114 -17.11 5.84 -2.86
N LEU A 115 -16.03 6.28 -2.26
CA LEU A 115 -15.98 6.74 -0.87
C LEU A 115 -15.48 8.17 -0.79
N ASP A 116 -16.25 9.04 -0.13
CA ASP A 116 -15.83 10.42 0.14
C ASP A 116 -14.70 10.48 1.15
N SER A 117 -13.72 11.34 0.86
CA SER A 117 -12.52 11.49 1.70
C SER A 117 -12.84 12.00 3.11
N ASP A 118 -13.86 12.84 3.25
CA ASP A 118 -14.31 13.38 4.53
C ASP A 118 -14.96 12.30 5.41
N SER A 119 -15.69 11.36 4.82
CA SER A 119 -16.24 10.19 5.51
C SER A 119 -15.11 9.33 6.10
N LEU A 120 -14.11 8.96 5.29
CA LEU A 120 -12.96 8.19 5.76
C LEU A 120 -12.17 8.95 6.85
N ALA A 121 -11.94 10.26 6.65
CA ALA A 121 -11.27 11.10 7.64
C ALA A 121 -12.03 11.12 8.97
N SER A 122 -13.38 11.24 8.91
CA SER A 122 -14.23 11.25 10.10
C SER A 122 -14.15 9.93 10.86
N TRP A 123 -14.13 8.78 10.19
CA TRP A 123 -13.97 7.47 10.83
C TRP A 123 -12.60 7.32 11.50
N ILE A 124 -11.52 7.74 10.83
CA ILE A 124 -10.16 7.73 11.40
C ILE A 124 -10.10 8.57 12.69
N LEU A 125 -10.69 9.78 12.66
CA LEU A 125 -10.73 10.66 13.83
C LEU A 125 -11.63 10.12 14.96
N ARG A 126 -12.82 9.61 14.62
CA ARG A 126 -13.74 8.98 15.57
C ARG A 126 -13.05 7.87 16.38
N ASP A 127 -12.26 7.05 15.71
CA ASP A 127 -11.62 5.88 16.30
C ASP A 127 -10.21 6.16 16.82
N ASN A 128 -9.72 7.41 16.67
CA ASN A 128 -8.35 7.81 16.99
C ASN A 128 -7.31 6.81 16.46
N LEU A 129 -7.51 6.34 15.22
CA LEU A 129 -6.68 5.32 14.61
C LEU A 129 -5.35 5.94 14.15
N PRO A 130 -4.18 5.41 14.56
CA PRO A 130 -2.87 6.01 14.25
C PRO A 130 -2.41 5.66 12.83
N VAL A 131 -3.12 6.21 11.84
CA VAL A 131 -2.90 6.01 10.41
C VAL A 131 -2.82 7.34 9.68
N ARG A 132 -2.33 7.31 8.45
CA ARG A 132 -2.33 8.46 7.54
C ARG A 132 -3.43 8.29 6.49
N LEU A 133 -4.29 9.29 6.34
CA LEU A 133 -5.16 9.39 5.18
C LEU A 133 -4.32 9.74 3.95
N GLN A 134 -4.48 8.99 2.87
CA GLN A 134 -3.81 9.23 1.60
C GLN A 134 -4.83 9.36 0.47
N LEU A 135 -4.83 10.50 -0.21
CA LEU A 135 -5.66 10.71 -1.39
C LEU A 135 -4.93 10.27 -2.67
N GLN A 136 -5.68 9.84 -3.66
CA GLN A 136 -5.16 9.55 -5.01
C GLN A 136 -4.99 10.87 -5.77
N LEU A 137 -3.87 11.58 -5.52
CA LEU A 137 -3.65 12.92 -6.05
C LEU A 137 -3.75 12.99 -7.58
N HIS A 138 -3.28 11.97 -8.29
CA HIS A 138 -3.41 11.90 -9.75
C HIS A 138 -4.88 11.92 -10.19
N LYS A 139 -5.79 11.32 -9.42
CA LYS A 139 -7.23 11.37 -9.71
C LYS A 139 -7.83 12.73 -9.44
N ILE A 140 -7.35 13.43 -8.41
CA ILE A 140 -7.80 14.78 -8.08
C ILE A 140 -7.33 15.77 -9.15
N ILE A 141 -6.07 15.66 -9.62
CA ILE A 141 -5.45 16.60 -10.54
C ILE A 141 -5.90 16.33 -11.97
N TRP A 142 -5.94 15.08 -12.41
CA TRP A 142 -6.15 14.69 -13.81
C TRP A 142 -7.40 13.85 -14.07
N GLY A 143 -8.20 13.57 -13.02
CA GLY A 143 -9.38 12.70 -13.13
C GLY A 143 -9.02 11.31 -13.62
N ASN A 144 -9.74 10.83 -14.64
CA ASN A 144 -9.53 9.51 -15.22
C ASN A 144 -8.54 9.47 -16.41
N LYS A 145 -7.75 10.53 -16.61
CA LYS A 145 -6.75 10.58 -17.68
C LYS A 145 -5.68 9.50 -17.41
N LYS A 146 -5.39 8.68 -18.46
CA LYS A 146 -4.38 7.62 -18.38
C LYS A 146 -2.99 8.16 -18.75
N GLY A 147 -1.95 7.60 -18.12
CA GLY A 147 -0.55 7.91 -18.46
C GLY A 147 -0.05 9.27 -17.97
N VAL A 148 -0.60 9.77 -16.87
CA VAL A 148 -0.21 11.03 -16.20
C VAL A 148 0.25 10.76 -14.79
#